data_766752a43f66039fe124a32238168a84
#
_entry.id   766752a43f66039fe124a32238168a84
#
_cell.length_a   1.000
_cell.length_b   1.000
_cell.length_c   1.000
_cell.angle_alpha   90.00
_cell.angle_beta   90.00
_cell.angle_gamma   90.00
#
_symmetry.space_group_name_H-M   'P 1'
#
loop_
_entity.id
_entity.type
_entity.pdbx_description
1 polymer ?
#
loop_
_entity_poly.entity_id
_entity_poly.type
_entity_poly.pdbx_seq_one_letter_code
_entity_poly.pdbx_strand_id
1 'polypeptide(L)'
;MSTFPVTRLRRLRRTSGLRRLVRETRLSLDDFVMPLFVGPEPLANDELPGLARHSVETLAGEADELSALGVKAVLLFGIPNSKDDEGSGAYDDEGVVQQALRVLRDRTPELVLLTDVCLCEYTAHGHCGVLDGEEVDNDETLKLLARTAVSHVDAGADGVAPSDMMDGRVGVIRAALDDEGHASTPILAYSTKYASAFYGPFRDAAESAPTFGDRRGYQMDPANVREAIRECRLDADEGADMLMVKPALPYLDVIRAVREEFDLPLAAYNVSGEYAMIKAAAAKGLLDERPAALESLTAIKRAGADVIVSYWTKELARWL
;
A
#
# COMPACT_ATOMS: atom_id res chain seq x y z
N MET A 1 21.51 28.56 27.81
CA MET A 1 20.13 28.21 27.39
C MET A 1 19.15 28.93 28.31
N SER A 2 18.12 29.57 27.77
CA SER A 2 17.11 30.23 28.60
C SER A 2 16.22 29.17 29.28
N THR A 3 15.91 29.38 30.57
CA THR A 3 15.09 28.48 31.38
C THR A 3 13.84 29.19 31.87
N PHE A 4 12.96 28.45 32.60
CA PHE A 4 11.85 29.08 33.31
C PHE A 4 12.35 30.15 34.28
N PRO A 5 11.63 31.32 34.40
CA PRO A 5 10.33 31.68 33.83
C PRO A 5 10.38 32.31 32.44
N VAL A 6 11.53 32.53 31.82
CA VAL A 6 11.69 33.17 30.50
C VAL A 6 11.14 32.31 29.41
N THR A 7 11.54 31.03 29.38
CA THR A 7 11.03 30.02 28.42
C THR A 7 9.76 29.36 28.94
N ARG A 8 8.66 29.53 28.21
CA ARG A 8 7.34 28.95 28.51
C ARG A 8 6.71 28.36 27.25
N LEU A 9 6.91 27.09 27.00
CA LEU A 9 6.41 26.42 25.79
C LEU A 9 4.87 26.41 25.70
N ARG A 10 4.15 26.52 26.83
CA ARG A 10 2.67 26.64 26.83
C ARG A 10 2.13 27.88 26.11
N ARG A 11 2.95 28.91 25.89
CA ARG A 11 2.52 30.13 25.19
C ARG A 11 1.95 29.85 23.80
N LEU A 12 2.60 28.96 23.04
CA LEU A 12 2.22 28.57 21.68
C LEU A 12 1.08 27.53 21.66
N ARG A 13 0.78 26.90 22.79
CA ARG A 13 -0.31 25.90 22.90
C ARG A 13 -1.64 26.50 23.39
N ARG A 14 -1.69 27.74 23.78
CA ARG A 14 -2.78 28.37 24.51
C ARG A 14 -4.10 28.43 23.73
N THR A 15 -4.07 28.65 22.42
CA THR A 15 -5.26 28.70 21.58
C THR A 15 -5.11 27.73 20.38
N SER A 16 -6.27 27.32 19.81
CA SER A 16 -6.29 26.48 18.62
C SER A 16 -5.58 27.16 17.42
N GLY A 17 -5.76 28.49 17.27
CA GLY A 17 -5.12 29.28 16.22
C GLY A 17 -3.59 29.25 16.35
N LEU A 18 -3.04 29.46 17.56
CA LEU A 18 -1.60 29.37 17.81
C LEU A 18 -1.05 27.97 17.52
N ARG A 19 -1.77 26.93 17.95
CA ARG A 19 -1.35 25.54 17.68
C ARG A 19 -1.32 25.26 16.17
N ARG A 20 -2.34 25.73 15.41
CA ARG A 20 -2.34 25.60 13.93
C ARG A 20 -1.22 26.37 13.26
N LEU A 21 -0.91 27.58 13.76
CA LEU A 21 0.13 28.45 13.20
C LEU A 21 1.51 27.79 13.24
N VAL A 22 1.85 27.12 14.36
CA VAL A 22 3.17 26.52 14.60
C VAL A 22 3.21 25.01 14.29
N ARG A 23 2.19 24.47 13.65
CA ARG A 23 2.12 23.05 13.31
C ARG A 23 3.13 22.71 12.22
N GLU A 24 4.06 21.81 12.53
CA GLU A 24 5.13 21.37 11.63
C GLU A 24 4.62 20.37 10.59
N THR A 25 3.80 19.39 11.01
CA THR A 25 3.26 18.34 10.14
C THR A 25 1.78 18.61 9.85
N ARG A 26 1.40 18.55 8.58
CA ARG A 26 0.02 18.69 8.11
C ARG A 26 -0.30 17.52 7.19
N LEU A 27 -1.52 17.01 7.27
CA LEU A 27 -2.07 16.07 6.31
C LEU A 27 -2.77 16.85 5.19
N SER A 28 -2.53 16.43 3.96
CA SER A 28 -3.29 16.81 2.77
C SER A 28 -3.89 15.54 2.16
N LEU A 29 -4.99 15.66 1.45
CA LEU A 29 -5.53 14.52 0.69
C LEU A 29 -4.55 14.04 -0.39
N ASP A 30 -3.69 14.92 -0.89
CA ASP A 30 -2.63 14.59 -1.84
C ASP A 30 -1.54 13.67 -1.27
N ASP A 31 -1.47 13.51 0.05
CA ASP A 31 -0.55 12.58 0.69
C ASP A 31 -1.04 11.11 0.64
N PHE A 32 -2.29 10.88 0.19
CA PHE A 32 -2.95 9.59 0.38
C PHE A 32 -3.23 8.83 -0.92
N VAL A 33 -2.98 7.51 -0.85
CA VAL A 33 -3.36 6.53 -1.87
C VAL A 33 -4.41 5.60 -1.27
N MET A 34 -5.54 5.41 -1.96
CA MET A 34 -6.62 4.53 -1.51
C MET A 34 -6.41 3.11 -2.03
N PRO A 35 -6.30 2.09 -1.15
CA PRO A 35 -6.35 0.69 -1.59
C PRO A 35 -7.75 0.34 -2.09
N LEU A 36 -7.85 -0.30 -3.26
CA LEU A 36 -9.10 -0.79 -3.83
C LEU A 36 -8.99 -2.28 -4.16
N PHE A 37 -9.98 -3.06 -3.73
CA PHE A 37 -10.12 -4.46 -4.09
C PHE A 37 -11.10 -4.61 -5.23
N VAL A 38 -10.69 -5.34 -6.27
CA VAL A 38 -11.52 -5.66 -7.43
C VAL A 38 -11.58 -7.17 -7.61
N GLY A 39 -12.77 -7.71 -7.76
CA GLY A 39 -12.99 -9.14 -7.89
C GLY A 39 -14.27 -9.44 -8.66
N PRO A 40 -14.65 -10.73 -8.78
CA PRO A 40 -15.78 -11.16 -9.60
C PRO A 40 -17.13 -10.63 -9.09
N GLU A 41 -17.28 -10.58 -7.76
CA GLU A 41 -18.50 -10.13 -7.11
C GLU A 41 -18.21 -9.01 -6.13
N PRO A 42 -19.06 -7.97 -6.08
CA PRO A 42 -18.92 -6.93 -5.08
C PRO A 42 -19.22 -7.49 -3.68
N LEU A 43 -18.43 -7.08 -2.69
CA LEU A 43 -18.61 -7.48 -1.30
C LEU A 43 -18.51 -6.24 -0.40
N ALA A 44 -19.64 -5.87 0.20
CA ALA A 44 -19.65 -4.81 1.21
C ALA A 44 -19.01 -5.30 2.51
N ASN A 45 -18.34 -4.40 3.21
CA ASN A 45 -17.80 -4.65 4.53
C ASN A 45 -18.25 -3.52 5.47
N ASP A 46 -19.37 -3.71 6.16
CA ASP A 46 -19.98 -2.69 7.00
C ASP A 46 -19.13 -2.33 8.23
N GLU A 47 -18.33 -3.27 8.74
CA GLU A 47 -17.44 -3.03 9.89
C GLU A 47 -16.16 -2.30 9.47
N LEU A 48 -15.66 -2.61 8.28
CA LEU A 48 -14.43 -2.07 7.71
C LEU A 48 -14.66 -1.57 6.26
N PRO A 49 -15.41 -0.46 6.06
CA PRO A 49 -15.84 -0.02 4.73
C PRO A 49 -14.68 0.19 3.72
N GLY A 50 -13.49 0.55 4.21
CA GLY A 50 -12.30 0.69 3.38
C GLY A 50 -11.78 -0.62 2.78
N LEU A 51 -12.30 -1.78 3.22
CA LEU A 51 -11.97 -3.12 2.71
C LEU A 51 -13.10 -3.72 1.85
N ALA A 52 -14.05 -2.90 1.39
CA ALA A 52 -15.06 -3.36 0.44
C ALA A 52 -14.40 -3.79 -0.88
N ARG A 53 -14.94 -4.86 -1.49
CA ARG A 53 -14.55 -5.31 -2.82
C ARG A 53 -15.55 -4.83 -3.86
N HIS A 54 -15.06 -4.35 -4.99
CA HIS A 54 -15.85 -3.93 -6.14
C HIS A 54 -15.79 -5.01 -7.23
N SER A 55 -16.85 -5.13 -8.04
CA SER A 55 -16.74 -5.79 -9.34
C SER A 55 -16.34 -4.76 -10.39
N VAL A 56 -15.91 -5.22 -11.56
CA VAL A 56 -15.58 -4.32 -12.69
C VAL A 56 -16.76 -3.42 -13.03
N GLU A 57 -18.02 -3.95 -12.96
CA GLU A 57 -19.24 -3.19 -13.24
C GLU A 57 -19.54 -2.11 -12.20
N THR A 58 -19.26 -2.38 -10.91
CA THR A 58 -19.51 -1.41 -9.83
C THR A 58 -18.39 -0.38 -9.69
N LEU A 59 -17.24 -0.63 -10.29
CA LEU A 59 -16.05 0.21 -10.17
C LEU A 59 -16.23 1.62 -10.76
N ALA A 60 -17.05 1.76 -11.80
CA ALA A 60 -17.37 3.07 -12.37
C ALA A 60 -18.05 4.02 -11.35
N GLY A 61 -18.95 3.48 -10.52
CA GLY A 61 -19.58 4.23 -9.44
C GLY A 61 -18.60 4.63 -8.33
N GLU A 62 -17.66 3.74 -8.01
CA GLU A 62 -16.57 4.03 -7.06
C GLU A 62 -15.66 5.13 -7.60
N ALA A 63 -15.29 5.08 -8.88
CA ALA A 63 -14.49 6.10 -9.54
C ALA A 63 -15.16 7.49 -9.46
N ASP A 64 -16.47 7.57 -9.69
CA ASP A 64 -17.23 8.80 -9.53
C ASP A 64 -17.19 9.35 -8.10
N GLU A 65 -17.33 8.49 -7.08
CA GLU A 65 -17.23 8.89 -5.68
C GLU A 65 -15.83 9.40 -5.33
N LEU A 66 -14.78 8.68 -5.75
CA LEU A 66 -13.39 9.09 -5.51
C LEU A 66 -13.09 10.45 -6.15
N SER A 67 -13.54 10.65 -7.38
CA SER A 67 -13.40 11.93 -8.09
C SER A 67 -14.13 13.05 -7.35
N ALA A 68 -15.38 12.83 -6.92
CA ALA A 68 -16.17 13.82 -6.16
C ALA A 68 -15.53 14.16 -4.81
N LEU A 69 -14.87 13.21 -4.16
CA LEU A 69 -14.12 13.40 -2.92
C LEU A 69 -12.76 14.05 -3.14
N GLY A 70 -12.28 14.15 -4.38
CA GLY A 70 -10.98 14.70 -4.72
C GLY A 70 -9.79 13.76 -4.43
N VAL A 71 -10.03 12.44 -4.30
CA VAL A 71 -8.97 11.44 -4.15
C VAL A 71 -8.12 11.42 -5.42
N LYS A 72 -6.78 11.40 -5.28
CA LYS A 72 -5.85 11.56 -6.40
C LYS A 72 -5.21 10.26 -6.86
N ALA A 73 -5.12 9.25 -6.00
CA ALA A 73 -4.44 8.01 -6.32
C ALA A 73 -5.12 6.80 -5.68
N VAL A 74 -5.09 5.68 -6.38
CA VAL A 74 -5.54 4.38 -5.89
C VAL A 74 -4.44 3.34 -6.06
N LEU A 75 -4.50 2.29 -5.25
CA LEU A 75 -3.66 1.11 -5.36
C LEU A 75 -4.58 -0.12 -5.50
N LEU A 76 -4.57 -0.75 -6.68
CA LEU A 76 -5.46 -1.83 -7.03
C LEU A 76 -4.93 -3.19 -6.57
N PHE A 77 -5.83 -3.99 -5.98
CA PHE A 77 -5.63 -5.40 -5.64
C PHE A 77 -6.69 -6.24 -6.35
N GLY A 78 -6.26 -7.22 -7.13
CA GLY A 78 -7.16 -8.08 -7.91
C GLY A 78 -7.43 -9.41 -7.22
N ILE A 79 -8.71 -9.83 -7.21
CA ILE A 79 -9.12 -11.16 -6.77
C ILE A 79 -9.68 -11.88 -8.00
N PRO A 80 -9.00 -12.89 -8.55
CA PRO A 80 -9.44 -13.57 -9.77
C PRO A 80 -10.64 -14.48 -9.51
N ASN A 81 -11.36 -14.84 -10.60
CA ASN A 81 -12.44 -15.83 -10.56
C ASN A 81 -11.95 -17.24 -10.22
N SER A 82 -10.74 -17.57 -10.64
CA SER A 82 -10.09 -18.86 -10.39
C SER A 82 -8.61 -18.66 -10.09
N LYS A 83 -8.07 -19.54 -9.31
CA LYS A 83 -6.64 -19.55 -8.91
C LYS A 83 -5.98 -20.81 -9.43
N ASP A 84 -4.71 -20.73 -9.75
CA ASP A 84 -3.88 -21.85 -10.12
C ASP A 84 -2.53 -21.82 -9.37
N ASP A 85 -1.66 -22.79 -9.61
CA ASP A 85 -0.39 -22.88 -8.88
C ASP A 85 0.66 -21.85 -9.32
N GLU A 86 0.50 -21.28 -10.52
CA GLU A 86 1.42 -20.24 -11.07
C GLU A 86 0.88 -18.82 -10.90
N GLY A 87 -0.40 -18.67 -10.52
CA GLY A 87 -1.03 -17.35 -10.42
C GLY A 87 -1.26 -16.69 -11.78
N SER A 88 -1.58 -17.49 -12.82
CA SER A 88 -1.64 -17.02 -14.22
C SER A 88 -2.63 -15.88 -14.45
N GLY A 89 -3.68 -15.76 -13.65
CA GLY A 89 -4.63 -14.65 -13.69
C GLY A 89 -4.03 -13.27 -13.40
N ALA A 90 -2.81 -13.21 -12.83
CA ALA A 90 -2.15 -11.93 -12.52
C ALA A 90 -1.67 -11.20 -13.79
N TYR A 91 -1.28 -11.94 -14.82
CA TYR A 91 -0.75 -11.43 -16.08
C TYR A 91 -1.65 -11.75 -17.29
N ASP A 92 -2.89 -12.12 -17.06
CA ASP A 92 -3.89 -12.31 -18.12
C ASP A 92 -4.34 -10.94 -18.64
N ASP A 93 -4.31 -10.73 -19.97
CA ASP A 93 -4.75 -9.49 -20.60
C ASP A 93 -6.22 -9.14 -20.31
N GLU A 94 -7.05 -10.15 -20.05
CA GLU A 94 -8.44 -10.03 -19.61
C GLU A 94 -8.58 -10.27 -18.09
N GLY A 95 -7.50 -10.17 -17.34
CA GLY A 95 -7.48 -10.29 -15.91
C GLY A 95 -8.27 -9.18 -15.20
N VAL A 96 -8.64 -9.43 -13.96
CA VAL A 96 -9.52 -8.53 -13.20
C VAL A 96 -8.91 -7.14 -12.99
N VAL A 97 -7.59 -7.05 -12.79
CA VAL A 97 -6.88 -5.76 -12.65
C VAL A 97 -6.81 -5.03 -13.98
N GLN A 98 -6.49 -5.73 -15.06
CA GLN A 98 -6.42 -5.17 -16.40
C GLN A 98 -7.78 -4.60 -16.86
N GLN A 99 -8.87 -5.31 -16.60
CA GLN A 99 -10.22 -4.80 -16.84
C GLN A 99 -10.55 -3.58 -15.95
N ALA A 100 -10.21 -3.63 -14.67
CA ALA A 100 -10.41 -2.52 -13.74
C ALA A 100 -9.65 -1.26 -14.16
N LEU A 101 -8.41 -1.40 -14.62
CA LEU A 101 -7.59 -0.29 -15.12
C LEU A 101 -8.25 0.40 -16.31
N ARG A 102 -8.74 -0.36 -17.29
CA ARG A 102 -9.44 0.20 -18.46
C ARG A 102 -10.68 1.00 -18.04
N VAL A 103 -11.51 0.46 -17.13
CA VAL A 103 -12.71 1.15 -16.64
C VAL A 103 -12.36 2.44 -15.88
N LEU A 104 -11.36 2.39 -14.99
CA LEU A 104 -10.94 3.55 -14.20
C LEU A 104 -10.32 4.62 -15.12
N ARG A 105 -9.50 4.23 -16.08
CA ARG A 105 -8.86 5.15 -17.02
C ARG A 105 -9.88 5.88 -17.88
N ASP A 106 -10.89 5.16 -18.39
CA ASP A 106 -11.96 5.75 -19.18
C ASP A 106 -12.83 6.71 -18.35
N ARG A 107 -13.08 6.38 -17.08
CA ARG A 107 -13.99 7.13 -16.22
C ARG A 107 -13.35 8.32 -15.53
N THR A 108 -12.11 8.16 -15.07
CA THR A 108 -11.35 9.15 -14.28
C THR A 108 -9.92 9.27 -14.79
N PRO A 109 -9.67 9.89 -15.95
CA PRO A 109 -8.35 9.95 -16.57
C PRO A 109 -7.28 10.63 -15.71
N GLU A 110 -7.68 11.50 -14.77
CA GLU A 110 -6.78 12.21 -13.85
C GLU A 110 -6.40 11.42 -12.59
N LEU A 111 -7.04 10.25 -12.36
CA LEU A 111 -6.74 9.41 -11.20
C LEU A 111 -5.44 8.65 -11.44
N VAL A 112 -4.51 8.74 -10.52
CA VAL A 112 -3.28 7.96 -10.55
C VAL A 112 -3.60 6.50 -10.19
N LEU A 113 -3.33 5.60 -11.12
CA LEU A 113 -3.61 4.17 -11.02
C LEU A 113 -2.32 3.41 -10.73
N LEU A 114 -2.10 3.07 -9.46
CA LEU A 114 -1.05 2.14 -9.05
C LEU A 114 -1.62 0.72 -8.94
N THR A 115 -0.81 -0.28 -9.23
CA THR A 115 -1.22 -1.68 -9.11
C THR A 115 -0.27 -2.46 -8.21
N ASP A 116 -0.82 -3.28 -7.34
CA ASP A 116 -0.04 -4.28 -6.61
C ASP A 116 0.47 -5.34 -7.58
N VAL A 117 1.76 -5.68 -7.47
CA VAL A 117 2.38 -6.76 -8.23
C VAL A 117 2.77 -7.85 -7.24
N CYS A 118 1.95 -8.89 -7.18
CA CYS A 118 2.12 -10.05 -6.33
C CYS A 118 1.32 -11.22 -6.90
N LEU A 119 1.65 -12.45 -6.52
CA LEU A 119 0.92 -13.63 -6.95
C LEU A 119 -0.02 -14.19 -5.88
N CYS A 120 0.02 -13.72 -4.63
CA CYS A 120 -0.70 -14.37 -3.53
C CYS A 120 -2.24 -14.32 -3.64
N GLU A 121 -2.79 -13.36 -4.35
CA GLU A 121 -4.22 -13.28 -4.66
C GLU A 121 -4.61 -14.30 -5.75
N TYR A 122 -3.66 -14.73 -6.58
CA TYR A 122 -3.86 -15.51 -7.79
C TYR A 122 -3.43 -16.97 -7.65
N THR A 123 -2.52 -17.29 -6.71
CA THR A 123 -2.07 -18.66 -6.47
C THR A 123 -3.06 -19.45 -5.61
N ALA A 124 -3.29 -20.72 -5.95
CA ALA A 124 -4.17 -21.60 -5.21
C ALA A 124 -3.69 -21.85 -3.77
N HIS A 125 -2.39 -21.82 -3.54
CA HIS A 125 -1.77 -21.98 -2.22
C HIS A 125 -1.61 -20.69 -1.43
N GLY A 126 -1.84 -19.49 -2.03
CA GLY A 126 -1.80 -18.20 -1.36
C GLY A 126 -0.39 -17.69 -0.99
N HIS A 127 0.69 -18.31 -1.44
CA HIS A 127 2.04 -17.73 -1.34
C HIS A 127 2.30 -16.72 -2.45
N CYS A 128 3.29 -15.82 -2.22
CA CYS A 128 3.57 -14.69 -3.12
C CYS A 128 4.40 -15.05 -4.37
N GLY A 129 4.67 -16.33 -4.60
CA GLY A 129 5.42 -16.83 -5.75
C GLY A 129 5.10 -18.28 -6.04
N VAL A 130 5.69 -18.83 -7.10
CA VAL A 130 5.62 -20.25 -7.44
C VAL A 130 6.41 -21.09 -6.44
N LEU A 131 6.02 -22.34 -6.27
CA LEU A 131 6.62 -23.21 -5.28
C LEU A 131 7.58 -24.23 -5.91
N ASP A 132 8.72 -24.47 -5.24
CA ASP A 132 9.51 -25.68 -5.35
C ASP A 132 9.36 -26.48 -4.04
N GLY A 133 8.54 -27.53 -4.05
CA GLY A 133 8.11 -28.23 -2.86
C GLY A 133 7.23 -27.37 -1.96
N GLU A 134 7.67 -27.04 -0.75
CA GLU A 134 6.97 -26.17 0.22
C GLU A 134 7.58 -24.76 0.31
N GLU A 135 8.62 -24.47 -0.46
CA GLU A 135 9.30 -23.17 -0.46
C GLU A 135 8.97 -22.37 -1.73
N VAL A 136 9.01 -21.04 -1.65
CA VAL A 136 8.84 -20.18 -2.81
C VAL A 136 10.14 -20.15 -3.61
N ASP A 137 10.06 -20.51 -4.90
CA ASP A 137 11.17 -20.34 -5.85
C ASP A 137 11.27 -18.86 -6.24
N ASN A 138 12.30 -18.19 -5.72
CA ASN A 138 12.56 -16.78 -5.97
C ASN A 138 12.72 -16.49 -7.47
N ASP A 139 13.60 -17.20 -8.13
CA ASP A 139 14.07 -16.86 -9.49
C ASP A 139 12.99 -17.16 -10.56
N GLU A 140 12.24 -18.25 -10.40
CA GLU A 140 11.10 -18.52 -11.29
C GLU A 140 9.95 -17.52 -11.05
N THR A 141 9.73 -17.09 -9.80
CA THR A 141 8.73 -16.07 -9.46
C THR A 141 9.03 -14.73 -10.13
N LEU A 142 10.29 -14.30 -10.21
CA LEU A 142 10.68 -13.03 -10.84
C LEU A 142 10.16 -12.88 -12.26
N LYS A 143 10.13 -13.96 -13.04
CA LYS A 143 9.65 -13.96 -14.44
C LYS A 143 8.17 -13.62 -14.53
N LEU A 144 7.38 -14.14 -13.57
CA LEU A 144 5.94 -13.92 -13.53
C LEU A 144 5.59 -12.53 -13.02
N LEU A 145 6.36 -12.01 -12.05
CA LEU A 145 6.22 -10.65 -11.56
C LEU A 145 6.51 -9.62 -12.66
N ALA A 146 7.54 -9.84 -13.46
CA ALA A 146 7.87 -8.98 -14.61
C ALA A 146 6.72 -8.97 -15.63
N ARG A 147 6.17 -10.14 -16.00
CA ARG A 147 5.01 -10.25 -16.90
C ARG A 147 3.79 -9.55 -16.34
N THR A 148 3.53 -9.70 -15.04
CA THR A 148 2.41 -9.04 -14.36
C THR A 148 2.54 -7.51 -14.43
N ALA A 149 3.73 -6.98 -14.12
CA ALA A 149 3.99 -5.55 -14.18
C ALA A 149 3.77 -4.97 -15.59
N VAL A 150 4.30 -5.63 -16.62
CA VAL A 150 4.12 -5.21 -18.02
C VAL A 150 2.63 -5.23 -18.39
N SER A 151 1.91 -6.32 -18.11
CA SER A 151 0.48 -6.44 -18.46
C SER A 151 -0.39 -5.37 -17.78
N HIS A 152 -0.04 -4.98 -16.55
CA HIS A 152 -0.73 -3.89 -15.85
C HIS A 152 -0.49 -2.53 -16.52
N VAL A 153 0.75 -2.26 -16.94
CA VAL A 153 1.08 -0.99 -17.62
C VAL A 153 0.42 -0.93 -19.00
N ASP A 154 0.42 -2.02 -19.77
CA ASP A 154 -0.29 -2.14 -21.05
C ASP A 154 -1.79 -1.89 -20.89
N ALA A 155 -2.38 -2.29 -19.77
CA ALA A 155 -3.77 -2.06 -19.44
C ALA A 155 -4.07 -0.64 -18.92
N GLY A 156 -3.05 0.20 -18.69
CA GLY A 156 -3.22 1.61 -18.33
C GLY A 156 -2.82 2.00 -16.91
N ALA A 157 -2.03 1.20 -16.19
CA ALA A 157 -1.45 1.61 -14.91
C ALA A 157 -0.45 2.75 -15.10
N ASP A 158 -0.46 3.73 -14.18
CA ASP A 158 0.54 4.80 -14.12
C ASP A 158 1.83 4.38 -13.43
N GLY A 159 1.76 3.33 -12.59
CA GLY A 159 2.90 2.79 -11.88
C GLY A 159 2.59 1.43 -11.26
N VAL A 160 3.65 0.69 -10.95
CA VAL A 160 3.55 -0.66 -10.36
C VAL A 160 4.17 -0.70 -8.96
N ALA A 161 3.60 -1.54 -8.10
CA ALA A 161 3.99 -1.62 -6.68
C ALA A 161 4.26 -3.08 -6.28
N PRO A 162 5.48 -3.61 -6.55
CA PRO A 162 5.83 -4.98 -6.22
C PRO A 162 5.82 -5.21 -4.71
N SER A 163 4.97 -6.15 -4.27
CA SER A 163 4.73 -6.43 -2.85
C SER A 163 5.08 -7.85 -2.42
N ASP A 164 5.67 -8.61 -3.29
CA ASP A 164 5.99 -10.04 -3.16
C ASP A 164 7.14 -10.33 -2.20
N MET A 165 8.16 -9.46 -2.12
CA MET A 165 9.40 -9.57 -1.34
C MET A 165 10.41 -10.60 -1.90
N MET A 166 10.39 -10.86 -3.22
CA MET A 166 11.44 -11.66 -3.85
C MET A 166 12.72 -10.83 -4.05
N ASP A 167 13.88 -11.46 -3.86
CA ASP A 167 15.16 -10.80 -4.08
C ASP A 167 15.35 -10.46 -5.57
N GLY A 168 15.74 -9.21 -5.89
CA GLY A 168 16.01 -8.78 -7.26
C GLY A 168 14.77 -8.40 -8.09
N ARG A 169 13.58 -8.42 -7.50
CA ARG A 169 12.31 -8.18 -8.22
C ARG A 169 12.20 -6.81 -8.85
N VAL A 170 12.71 -5.77 -8.18
CA VAL A 170 12.65 -4.41 -8.72
C VAL A 170 13.49 -4.31 -10.00
N GLY A 171 14.68 -4.87 -9.99
CA GLY A 171 15.57 -4.87 -11.15
C GLY A 171 15.00 -5.62 -12.35
N VAL A 172 14.39 -6.78 -12.12
CA VAL A 172 13.77 -7.58 -13.19
C VAL A 172 12.53 -6.88 -13.75
N ILE A 173 11.68 -6.31 -12.91
CA ILE A 173 10.50 -5.52 -13.34
C ILE A 173 10.96 -4.28 -14.12
N ARG A 174 11.97 -3.54 -13.63
CA ARG A 174 12.50 -2.35 -14.32
C ARG A 174 13.01 -2.70 -15.71
N ALA A 175 13.81 -3.76 -15.83
CA ALA A 175 14.33 -4.21 -17.11
C ALA A 175 13.20 -4.61 -18.08
N ALA A 176 12.20 -5.36 -17.61
CA ALA A 176 11.08 -5.76 -18.45
C ALA A 176 10.23 -4.57 -18.93
N LEU A 177 9.97 -3.60 -18.05
CA LEU A 177 9.27 -2.37 -18.43
C LEU A 177 10.04 -1.55 -19.46
N ASP A 178 11.37 -1.44 -19.31
CA ASP A 178 12.22 -0.71 -20.25
C ASP A 178 12.27 -1.41 -21.63
N ASP A 179 12.39 -2.74 -21.65
CA ASP A 179 12.44 -3.53 -22.89
C ASP A 179 11.12 -3.47 -23.68
N GLU A 180 9.97 -3.36 -23.00
CA GLU A 180 8.65 -3.22 -23.62
C GLU A 180 8.26 -1.76 -23.91
N GLY A 181 9.18 -0.81 -23.71
CA GLY A 181 8.98 0.61 -24.04
C GLY A 181 8.31 1.44 -22.94
N HIS A 182 8.16 0.92 -21.74
CA HIS A 182 7.55 1.57 -20.57
C HIS A 182 8.60 2.20 -19.64
N ALA A 183 9.71 2.72 -20.16
CA ALA A 183 10.80 3.28 -19.37
C ALA A 183 10.41 4.46 -18.46
N SER A 184 9.25 5.08 -18.69
CA SER A 184 8.73 6.19 -17.87
C SER A 184 7.80 5.74 -16.74
N THR A 185 7.52 4.44 -16.59
CA THR A 185 6.64 3.91 -15.55
C THR A 185 7.36 3.84 -14.21
N PRO A 186 6.90 4.52 -13.15
CA PRO A 186 7.51 4.46 -11.84
C PRO A 186 7.24 3.12 -11.13
N ILE A 187 8.20 2.72 -10.30
CA ILE A 187 8.11 1.56 -9.41
C ILE A 187 8.05 2.04 -7.95
N LEU A 188 6.93 1.76 -7.28
CA LEU A 188 6.76 1.92 -5.83
C LEU A 188 7.10 0.61 -5.13
N ALA A 189 8.34 0.41 -4.74
CA ALA A 189 8.79 -0.85 -4.14
C ALA A 189 8.33 -0.99 -2.68
N TYR A 190 7.76 -2.15 -2.34
CA TYR A 190 7.51 -2.52 -0.94
C TYR A 190 8.83 -2.98 -0.28
N SER A 191 9.79 -2.10 -0.21
CA SER A 191 11.17 -2.41 0.16
C SER A 191 11.31 -2.99 1.55
N THR A 192 10.42 -2.61 2.48
CA THR A 192 10.42 -3.11 3.85
C THR A 192 9.04 -3.63 4.25
N LYS A 193 8.69 -4.81 3.77
CA LYS A 193 7.45 -5.49 4.14
C LYS A 193 7.72 -6.58 5.18
N TYR A 194 7.27 -6.34 6.38
CA TYR A 194 7.43 -7.24 7.52
C TYR A 194 6.38 -8.37 7.55
N ALA A 195 6.77 -9.53 8.08
CA ALA A 195 5.85 -10.62 8.40
C ALA A 195 5.00 -10.23 9.62
N SER A 196 3.87 -9.55 9.35
CA SER A 196 3.09 -8.87 10.37
C SER A 196 1.78 -9.57 10.72
N ALA A 197 1.41 -9.53 12.00
CA ALA A 197 0.10 -9.94 12.50
C ALA A 197 -1.02 -8.96 12.10
N PHE A 198 -0.67 -7.74 11.64
CA PHE A 198 -1.66 -6.72 11.27
C PHE A 198 -2.26 -6.88 9.87
N TYR A 199 -1.99 -7.98 9.16
CA TYR A 199 -2.54 -8.24 7.82
C TYR A 199 -3.84 -9.06 7.81
N GLY A 200 -4.37 -9.46 8.96
CA GLY A 200 -5.55 -10.34 9.05
C GLY A 200 -6.70 -9.88 8.16
N PRO A 201 -7.30 -8.70 8.39
CA PRO A 201 -8.45 -8.25 7.59
C PRO A 201 -8.17 -8.10 6.09
N PHE A 202 -6.93 -7.80 5.70
CA PHE A 202 -6.52 -7.78 4.28
C PHE A 202 -6.55 -9.17 3.67
N ARG A 203 -5.99 -10.18 4.38
CA ARG A 203 -5.95 -11.55 3.87
C ARG A 203 -7.35 -12.11 3.62
N ASP A 204 -8.30 -11.73 4.49
CA ASP A 204 -9.70 -12.11 4.33
C ASP A 204 -10.33 -11.40 3.12
N ALA A 205 -10.12 -10.08 2.97
CA ALA A 205 -10.66 -9.30 1.87
C ALA A 205 -10.08 -9.69 0.50
N ALA A 206 -8.79 -9.99 0.44
CA ALA A 206 -8.06 -10.38 -0.77
C ALA A 206 -8.08 -11.91 -1.04
N GLU A 207 -8.69 -12.70 -0.15
CA GLU A 207 -8.70 -14.16 -0.24
C GLU A 207 -7.29 -14.76 -0.43
N SER A 208 -6.27 -14.16 0.24
CA SER A 208 -4.86 -14.43 0.00
C SER A 208 -4.14 -15.07 1.20
N ALA A 209 -4.89 -15.67 2.12
CA ALA A 209 -4.29 -16.42 3.23
C ALA A 209 -3.54 -17.65 2.71
N PRO A 210 -2.27 -17.92 3.14
CA PRO A 210 -1.57 -19.11 2.73
C PRO A 210 -2.30 -20.37 3.27
N THR A 211 -2.42 -21.40 2.43
CA THR A 211 -3.09 -22.67 2.78
C THR A 211 -2.23 -23.56 3.67
N PHE A 212 -0.93 -23.32 3.72
CA PHE A 212 0.03 -23.99 4.60
C PHE A 212 1.18 -23.03 4.97
N GLY A 213 1.95 -23.38 6.00
CA GLY A 213 3.11 -22.61 6.43
C GLY A 213 2.80 -21.16 6.81
N ASP A 214 3.75 -20.28 6.56
CA ASP A 214 3.60 -18.82 6.70
C ASP A 214 4.50 -18.10 5.68
N ARG A 215 4.58 -16.77 5.76
CA ARG A 215 5.37 -15.95 4.82
C ARG A 215 6.70 -15.45 5.39
N ARG A 216 7.15 -16.00 6.53
CA ARG A 216 8.39 -15.52 7.19
C ARG A 216 9.66 -15.92 6.46
N GLY A 217 9.58 -16.87 5.51
CA GLY A 217 10.69 -17.24 4.66
C GLY A 217 11.12 -16.13 3.69
N TYR A 218 10.21 -15.19 3.35
CA TYR A 218 10.49 -14.10 2.41
C TYR A 218 10.02 -12.72 2.88
N GLN A 219 9.12 -12.59 3.86
CA GLN A 219 8.82 -11.32 4.51
C GLN A 219 9.74 -11.11 5.71
N MET A 220 10.12 -9.86 5.95
CA MET A 220 11.11 -9.48 6.96
C MET A 220 10.67 -9.82 8.39
N ASP A 221 11.63 -10.16 9.25
CA ASP A 221 11.40 -10.34 10.67
C ASP A 221 11.06 -8.98 11.35
N PRO A 222 9.92 -8.88 12.07
CA PRO A 222 9.53 -7.67 12.80
C PRO A 222 10.59 -7.12 13.78
N ALA A 223 11.54 -7.92 14.21
CA ALA A 223 12.60 -7.52 15.13
C ALA A 223 13.77 -6.76 14.46
N ASN A 224 13.81 -6.70 13.09
CA ASN A 224 14.98 -6.23 12.35
C ASN A 224 14.76 -4.85 11.72
N VAL A 225 15.49 -3.82 12.16
CA VAL A 225 15.51 -2.50 11.51
C VAL A 225 16.68 -2.34 10.54
N ARG A 226 17.85 -2.95 10.83
CA ARG A 226 19.02 -2.84 9.96
C ARG A 226 18.86 -3.55 8.61
N GLU A 227 18.09 -4.60 8.59
CA GLU A 227 17.67 -5.30 7.37
C GLU A 227 16.85 -4.38 6.48
N ALA A 228 15.90 -3.63 7.03
CA ALA A 228 15.10 -2.66 6.30
C ALA A 228 15.92 -1.66 5.48
N ILE A 229 17.01 -1.14 6.05
CA ILE A 229 17.91 -0.22 5.34
C ILE A 229 18.65 -0.92 4.19
N ARG A 230 18.98 -2.20 4.35
CA ARG A 230 19.63 -2.98 3.28
C ARG A 230 18.66 -3.28 2.14
N GLU A 231 17.44 -3.68 2.46
CA GLU A 231 16.36 -3.90 1.48
C GLU A 231 16.07 -2.64 0.68
N CYS A 232 15.89 -1.50 1.35
CA CYS A 232 15.70 -0.21 0.69
C CYS A 232 16.85 0.15 -0.25
N ARG A 233 18.09 -0.18 0.15
CA ARG A 233 19.27 0.12 -0.69
C ARG A 233 19.31 -0.75 -1.94
N LEU A 234 19.00 -2.04 -1.80
CA LEU A 234 18.92 -2.97 -2.93
C LEU A 234 17.83 -2.52 -3.92
N ASP A 235 16.60 -2.26 -3.44
CA ASP A 235 15.51 -1.80 -4.29
C ASP A 235 15.83 -0.46 -4.99
N ALA A 236 16.48 0.49 -4.28
CA ALA A 236 16.88 1.77 -4.86
C ALA A 236 17.97 1.57 -5.94
N ASP A 237 18.97 0.72 -5.70
CA ASP A 237 20.03 0.40 -6.65
C ASP A 237 19.48 -0.38 -7.88
N GLU A 238 18.42 -1.14 -7.71
CA GLU A 238 17.69 -1.88 -8.74
C GLU A 238 16.74 -0.99 -9.58
N GLY A 239 16.53 0.26 -9.19
CA GLY A 239 15.74 1.23 -9.95
C GLY A 239 14.35 1.52 -9.42
N ALA A 240 14.08 1.34 -8.12
CA ALA A 240 12.86 1.85 -7.49
C ALA A 240 12.83 3.38 -7.52
N ASP A 241 11.68 3.96 -7.88
CA ASP A 241 11.44 5.40 -7.85
C ASP A 241 10.92 5.87 -6.48
N MET A 242 10.25 4.99 -5.76
CA MET A 242 9.69 5.21 -4.42
C MET A 242 9.91 3.97 -3.56
N LEU A 243 10.19 4.18 -2.27
CA LEU A 243 10.35 3.12 -1.28
C LEU A 243 9.12 3.06 -0.37
N MET A 244 8.76 1.88 0.15
CA MET A 244 7.62 1.73 1.07
C MET A 244 7.98 0.93 2.30
N VAL A 245 7.51 1.40 3.47
CA VAL A 245 7.50 0.66 4.74
C VAL A 245 6.09 0.11 5.00
N LYS A 246 5.96 -1.19 5.25
CA LYS A 246 4.70 -1.89 5.55
C LYS A 246 4.90 -2.92 6.68
N PRO A 247 4.13 -2.85 7.77
CA PRO A 247 3.15 -1.83 8.17
C PRO A 247 3.72 -0.47 8.55
N ALA A 248 2.85 0.51 8.86
CA ALA A 248 3.28 1.87 9.19
C ALA A 248 3.36 2.14 10.70
N LEU A 249 2.22 2.05 11.40
CA LEU A 249 2.10 2.55 12.78
C LEU A 249 3.02 1.85 13.79
N PRO A 250 3.19 0.50 13.76
CA PRO A 250 4.15 -0.19 14.63
C PRO A 250 5.61 0.01 14.22
N TYR A 251 5.90 0.64 13.07
CA TYR A 251 7.22 0.76 12.45
C TYR A 251 7.61 2.23 12.17
N LEU A 252 7.14 3.17 13.02
CA LEU A 252 7.48 4.61 12.88
C LEU A 252 8.99 4.86 12.99
N ASP A 253 9.69 4.05 13.76
CA ASP A 253 11.15 4.05 13.88
C ASP A 253 11.83 3.63 12.58
N VAL A 254 11.30 2.63 11.90
CA VAL A 254 11.78 2.17 10.58
C VAL A 254 11.53 3.24 9.52
N ILE A 255 10.31 3.83 9.47
CA ILE A 255 9.99 4.94 8.57
C ILE A 255 10.99 6.08 8.78
N ARG A 256 11.29 6.41 10.05
CA ARG A 256 12.27 7.45 10.39
C ARG A 256 13.67 7.09 9.94
N ALA A 257 14.11 5.86 10.16
CA ALA A 257 15.43 5.38 9.76
C ALA A 257 15.62 5.40 8.24
N VAL A 258 14.61 4.94 7.48
CA VAL A 258 14.64 4.99 6.00
C VAL A 258 14.67 6.43 5.51
N ARG A 259 13.83 7.34 6.07
CA ARG A 259 13.83 8.76 5.69
C ARG A 259 15.17 9.46 5.94
N GLU A 260 15.91 9.07 6.98
CA GLU A 260 17.23 9.65 7.29
C GLU A 260 18.34 9.16 6.35
N GLU A 261 18.16 8.00 5.73
CA GLU A 261 19.15 7.37 4.84
C GLU A 261 18.90 7.65 3.35
N PHE A 262 17.63 7.85 2.94
CA PHE A 262 17.25 7.95 1.51
C PHE A 262 16.51 9.26 1.21
N ASP A 263 16.85 9.86 0.07
CA ASP A 263 16.18 11.05 -0.49
C ASP A 263 15.00 10.71 -1.41
N LEU A 264 14.83 9.41 -1.76
CA LEU A 264 13.68 8.96 -2.55
C LEU A 264 12.35 9.22 -1.83
N PRO A 265 11.26 9.48 -2.57
CA PRO A 265 9.92 9.53 -1.98
C PRO A 265 9.64 8.28 -1.14
N LEU A 266 9.16 8.48 0.08
CA LEU A 266 8.91 7.40 1.03
C LEU A 266 7.42 7.21 1.26
N ALA A 267 6.91 6.05 0.91
CA ALA A 267 5.55 5.62 1.24
C ALA A 267 5.52 4.82 2.55
N ALA A 268 4.37 4.85 3.21
CA ALA A 268 4.09 3.98 4.34
C ALA A 268 2.67 3.42 4.24
N TYR A 269 2.50 2.12 4.48
CA TYR A 269 1.18 1.49 4.40
C TYR A 269 0.55 1.38 5.79
N ASN A 270 -0.48 2.20 6.06
CA ASN A 270 -1.37 2.07 7.19
C ASN A 270 -2.32 0.90 6.93
N VAL A 271 -1.93 -0.30 7.40
CA VAL A 271 -2.52 -1.58 6.99
C VAL A 271 -3.87 -1.87 7.65
N SER A 272 -4.54 -2.91 7.15
CA SER A 272 -5.90 -3.28 7.54
C SER A 272 -6.09 -3.53 9.04
N GLY A 273 -5.11 -4.12 9.72
CA GLY A 273 -5.15 -4.31 11.17
C GLY A 273 -5.02 -3.01 11.96
N GLU A 274 -4.24 -2.05 11.47
CA GLU A 274 -4.15 -0.72 12.09
C GLU A 274 -5.49 0.05 11.95
N TYR A 275 -6.11 -0.03 10.77
CA TYR A 275 -7.44 0.52 10.51
C TYR A 275 -8.50 -0.15 11.41
N ALA A 276 -8.53 -1.49 11.43
CA ALA A 276 -9.48 -2.28 12.20
C ALA A 276 -9.37 -2.03 13.71
N MET A 277 -8.17 -1.85 14.27
CA MET A 277 -7.99 -1.55 15.69
C MET A 277 -8.71 -0.27 16.11
N ILE A 278 -8.61 0.80 15.31
CA ILE A 278 -9.28 2.07 15.61
C ILE A 278 -10.80 1.92 15.43
N LYS A 279 -11.27 1.30 14.34
CA LYS A 279 -12.69 1.02 14.11
C LYS A 279 -13.31 0.21 15.25
N ALA A 280 -12.69 -0.89 15.63
CA ALA A 280 -13.18 -1.76 16.71
C ALA A 280 -13.20 -1.07 18.08
N ALA A 281 -12.18 -0.26 18.39
CA ALA A 281 -12.13 0.48 19.64
C ALA A 281 -13.19 1.62 19.67
N ALA A 282 -13.37 2.31 18.56
CA ALA A 282 -14.39 3.35 18.41
C ALA A 282 -15.80 2.79 18.51
N ALA A 283 -16.10 1.66 17.86
CA ALA A 283 -17.40 0.99 17.95
C ALA A 283 -17.78 0.61 19.38
N LYS A 284 -16.79 0.38 20.26
CA LYS A 284 -16.98 0.11 21.69
C LYS A 284 -16.96 1.37 22.56
N GLY A 285 -16.82 2.56 21.98
CA GLY A 285 -16.76 3.83 22.71
C GLY A 285 -15.49 4.00 23.56
N LEU A 286 -14.41 3.25 23.26
CA LEU A 286 -13.14 3.32 24.01
C LEU A 286 -12.27 4.48 23.55
N LEU A 287 -12.47 4.97 22.32
CA LEU A 287 -11.79 6.13 21.76
C LEU A 287 -12.71 6.85 20.75
N ASP A 288 -12.37 8.09 20.42
CA ASP A 288 -13.02 8.84 19.35
C ASP A 288 -12.31 8.54 18.02
N GLU A 289 -13.07 8.03 17.03
CA GLU A 289 -12.57 7.53 15.75
C GLU A 289 -11.76 8.58 14.98
N ARG A 290 -12.39 9.73 14.70
CA ARG A 290 -11.77 10.77 13.88
C ARG A 290 -10.47 11.32 14.48
N PRO A 291 -10.42 11.74 15.74
CA PRO A 291 -9.17 12.17 16.36
C PRO A 291 -8.09 11.09 16.38
N ALA A 292 -8.44 9.84 16.68
CA ALA A 292 -7.47 8.74 16.75
C ALA A 292 -6.88 8.42 15.36
N ALA A 293 -7.71 8.37 14.31
CA ALA A 293 -7.26 8.17 12.94
C ALA A 293 -6.33 9.31 12.48
N LEU A 294 -6.75 10.58 12.69
CA LEU A 294 -5.94 11.75 12.32
C LEU A 294 -4.61 11.81 13.08
N GLU A 295 -4.58 11.43 14.36
CA GLU A 295 -3.35 11.38 15.15
C GLU A 295 -2.40 10.30 14.64
N SER A 296 -2.90 9.10 14.34
CA SER A 296 -2.12 7.99 13.80
C SER A 296 -1.51 8.34 12.44
N LEU A 297 -2.30 8.88 11.52
CA LEU A 297 -1.83 9.27 10.20
C LEU A 297 -0.85 10.45 10.26
N THR A 298 -1.08 11.41 11.19
CA THR A 298 -0.11 12.47 11.46
C THR A 298 1.20 11.91 12.02
N ALA A 299 1.15 10.88 12.84
CA ALA A 299 2.36 10.24 13.36
C ALA A 299 3.18 9.57 12.26
N ILE A 300 2.51 8.90 11.31
CA ILE A 300 3.14 8.28 10.13
C ILE A 300 3.81 9.37 9.26
N LYS A 301 3.08 10.46 8.94
CA LYS A 301 3.62 11.60 8.18
C LYS A 301 4.81 12.23 8.89
N ARG A 302 4.70 12.45 10.20
CA ARG A 302 5.77 13.04 11.04
C ARG A 302 7.01 12.15 11.13
N ALA A 303 6.85 10.82 11.06
CA ALA A 303 7.96 9.89 11.01
C ALA A 303 8.79 10.03 9.73
N GLY A 304 8.18 10.52 8.63
CA GLY A 304 8.91 10.80 7.40
C GLY A 304 8.24 10.34 6.11
N ALA A 305 7.05 9.74 6.18
CA ALA A 305 6.32 9.33 4.98
C ALA A 305 5.88 10.54 4.14
N ASP A 306 6.17 10.54 2.85
CA ASP A 306 5.64 11.49 1.87
C ASP A 306 4.25 11.05 1.41
N VAL A 307 4.07 9.73 1.19
CA VAL A 307 2.85 9.09 0.73
C VAL A 307 2.35 8.11 1.77
N ILE A 308 1.04 8.04 1.98
CA ILE A 308 0.41 7.11 2.93
C ILE A 308 -0.66 6.31 2.19
N VAL A 309 -0.45 5.00 2.06
CA VAL A 309 -1.50 4.09 1.60
C VAL A 309 -2.42 3.81 2.78
N SER A 310 -3.71 4.13 2.68
CA SER A 310 -4.62 4.00 3.83
C SER A 310 -6.08 3.80 3.44
N TYR A 311 -6.75 2.93 4.17
CA TYR A 311 -8.19 2.69 4.10
C TYR A 311 -9.02 3.87 4.63
N TRP A 312 -8.41 4.83 5.32
CA TRP A 312 -9.05 6.06 5.80
C TRP A 312 -9.26 7.11 4.72
N THR A 313 -8.81 6.91 3.49
CA THR A 313 -8.73 7.97 2.47
C THR A 313 -10.07 8.63 2.19
N LYS A 314 -11.17 7.89 2.09
CA LYS A 314 -12.52 8.46 1.88
C LYS A 314 -13.02 9.26 3.08
N GLU A 315 -12.81 8.75 4.31
CA GLU A 315 -13.14 9.47 5.53
C GLU A 315 -12.29 10.74 5.67
N LEU A 316 -11.00 10.66 5.35
CA LEU A 316 -10.11 11.80 5.36
C LEU A 316 -10.56 12.90 4.42
N ALA A 317 -10.97 12.56 3.20
CA ALA A 317 -11.49 13.51 2.23
C ALA A 317 -12.70 14.32 2.76
N ARG A 318 -13.48 13.70 3.67
CA ARG A 318 -14.62 14.36 4.33
C ARG A 318 -14.21 15.14 5.59
N TRP A 319 -13.03 14.88 6.16
CA TRP A 319 -12.56 15.46 7.42
C TRP A 319 -11.60 16.63 7.25
N LEU A 320 -10.83 16.68 6.17
CA LEU A 320 -9.85 17.73 5.87
C LEU A 320 -10.50 18.91 5.15
#